data_ab4954d770546cdad103d885e1afe946
#
_entry.id   ab4954d770546cdad103d885e1afe946
#
_cell.length_a   1.000
_cell.length_b   1.000
_cell.length_c   1.000
_cell.angle_alpha   90.00
_cell.angle_beta   90.00
_cell.angle_gamma   90.00
#
_symmetry.space_group_name_H-M   'P 1'
#
loop_
_entity.id
_entity.type
_entity.pdbx_description
1 polymer ?
#
loop_
_entity_poly.entity_id
_entity_poly.type
_entity_poly.pdbx_seq_one_letter_code
_entity_poly.pdbx_strand_id
1 'polypeptide(L)'
;MKHNNQLPNQHLRKEWQDRVRTWFDQPGRKLRRRRARVAKAAKVAPRPVDLLRPAVRCPTVKYNRKVRAGRGFTLEELKAAGINPREALSIGIAVDTRRRNRSEESLTLNVQRLKAYKAKLIVLPRKRSKRTPEVLKAFNEAEKTTTLPAIEDDYQREAPRAVTEEERKANAHQRLRNQWALHRSE
;
A
#
# COMPACT_ATOMS: atom_id res chain seq x y z
N MET A 1 22.15 -23.03 -23.73
CA MET A 1 23.34 -23.09 -22.87
C MET A 1 23.56 -21.74 -22.23
N LYS A 2 23.80 -21.69 -20.92
CA LYS A 2 24.07 -20.41 -20.25
C LYS A 2 25.57 -20.10 -20.32
N HIS A 3 25.93 -18.95 -20.86
CA HIS A 3 27.30 -18.50 -20.94
C HIS A 3 27.55 -17.44 -19.87
N ASN A 4 28.65 -17.60 -19.14
CA ASN A 4 29.11 -16.59 -18.17
C ASN A 4 29.98 -15.58 -18.89
N ASN A 5 29.37 -14.68 -19.63
CA ASN A 5 30.05 -13.64 -20.39
C ASN A 5 30.49 -12.51 -19.48
N GLN A 6 31.61 -11.86 -19.84
CA GLN A 6 32.07 -10.67 -19.17
C GLN A 6 31.06 -9.54 -19.34
N LEU A 7 30.74 -8.83 -18.27
CA LEU A 7 29.85 -7.68 -18.33
C LEU A 7 30.46 -6.55 -19.17
N PRO A 8 29.71 -5.94 -20.10
CA PRO A 8 30.19 -4.80 -20.86
C PRO A 8 30.36 -3.58 -19.92
N ASN A 9 31.21 -2.65 -20.33
CA ASN A 9 31.47 -1.38 -19.63
C ASN A 9 32.08 -1.53 -18.21
N GLN A 10 32.90 -2.55 -17.99
CA GLN A 10 33.70 -2.63 -16.77
C GLN A 10 34.91 -1.72 -16.86
N HIS A 11 35.01 -0.78 -15.94
CA HIS A 11 36.10 0.19 -15.86
C HIS A 11 37.10 -0.23 -14.76
N LEU A 12 38.09 -1.08 -15.11
CA LEU A 12 39.11 -1.59 -14.19
C LEU A 12 40.47 -0.86 -14.31
N ARG A 13 40.56 0.22 -15.10
CA ARG A 13 41.79 1.01 -15.27
C ARG A 13 42.00 2.07 -14.18
N LYS A 14 40.98 2.36 -13.39
CA LYS A 14 41.04 3.33 -12.29
C LYS A 14 41.38 2.59 -11.00
N GLU A 15 41.72 3.31 -9.95
CA GLU A 15 41.95 2.80 -8.59
C GLU A 15 40.62 2.34 -7.97
N TRP A 16 40.07 1.26 -8.52
CA TRP A 16 38.78 0.73 -8.10
C TRP A 16 38.83 0.07 -6.72
N GLN A 17 40.01 -0.45 -6.30
CA GLN A 17 40.20 -1.13 -5.03
C GLN A 17 39.93 -0.21 -3.85
N ASP A 18 40.32 1.06 -3.92
CA ASP A 18 40.04 2.04 -2.88
C ASP A 18 38.57 2.44 -2.79
N ARG A 19 37.80 2.11 -3.81
CA ARG A 19 36.34 2.43 -3.89
C ARG A 19 35.46 1.24 -3.59
N VAL A 20 36.01 0.08 -3.28
CA VAL A 20 35.24 -1.14 -2.97
C VAL A 20 34.62 -1.01 -1.58
N ARG A 21 33.30 -1.19 -1.52
CA ARG A 21 32.58 -1.36 -0.26
C ARG A 21 32.35 -2.85 -0.02
N THR A 22 32.97 -3.36 1.02
CA THR A 22 32.72 -4.73 1.48
C THR A 22 31.38 -4.80 2.22
N TRP A 23 30.73 -5.97 2.13
CA TRP A 23 29.41 -6.20 2.75
C TRP A 23 29.48 -7.24 3.88
N PHE A 24 30.65 -7.46 4.47
CA PHE A 24 30.85 -8.44 5.54
C PHE A 24 30.02 -8.13 6.79
N ASP A 25 29.67 -6.87 7.01
CA ASP A 25 28.84 -6.39 8.12
C ASP A 25 27.33 -6.48 7.84
N GLN A 26 26.90 -7.02 6.70
CA GLN A 26 25.49 -7.09 6.30
C GLN A 26 24.59 -7.80 7.34
N PRO A 27 24.97 -8.98 7.89
CA PRO A 27 24.16 -9.65 8.92
C PRO A 27 24.05 -8.83 10.20
N GLY A 28 25.15 -8.23 10.66
CA GLY A 28 25.17 -7.35 11.84
C GLY A 28 24.33 -6.10 11.65
N ARG A 29 24.35 -5.51 10.46
CA ARG A 29 23.54 -4.35 10.09
C ARG A 29 22.05 -4.70 10.06
N LYS A 30 21.68 -5.87 9.54
CA LYS A 30 20.30 -6.40 9.55
C LYS A 30 19.78 -6.56 10.98
N LEU A 31 20.57 -7.16 11.85
CA LEU A 31 20.22 -7.38 13.26
C LEU A 31 20.02 -6.05 14.01
N ARG A 32 20.93 -5.10 13.81
CA ARG A 32 20.85 -3.76 14.40
C ARG A 32 19.58 -3.03 13.96
N ARG A 33 19.25 -3.07 12.66
CA ARG A 33 18.00 -2.47 12.14
C ARG A 33 16.76 -3.12 12.75
N ARG A 34 16.76 -4.45 12.91
CA ARG A 34 15.64 -5.18 13.54
C ARG A 34 15.48 -4.74 15.00
N ARG A 35 16.56 -4.72 15.78
CA ARG A 35 16.53 -4.27 17.19
C ARG A 35 16.04 -2.84 17.31
N ALA A 36 16.49 -1.93 16.44
CA ALA A 36 16.04 -0.54 16.43
C ALA A 36 14.54 -0.42 16.14
N ARG A 37 13.99 -1.21 15.19
CA ARG A 37 12.53 -1.23 14.92
C ARG A 37 11.73 -1.73 16.12
N VAL A 38 12.17 -2.80 16.77
CA VAL A 38 11.51 -3.34 17.97
C VAL A 38 11.52 -2.33 19.12
N ALA A 39 12.67 -1.71 19.39
CA ALA A 39 12.79 -0.68 20.41
C ALA A 39 11.89 0.53 20.10
N LYS A 40 11.82 0.97 18.84
CA LYS A 40 10.92 2.03 18.42
C LYS A 40 9.46 1.64 18.64
N ALA A 41 9.07 0.42 18.28
CA ALA A 41 7.71 -0.08 18.49
C ALA A 41 7.31 -0.06 19.96
N ALA A 42 8.18 -0.56 20.86
CA ALA A 42 7.96 -0.53 22.29
C ALA A 42 7.82 0.89 22.85
N LYS A 43 8.64 1.84 22.37
CA LYS A 43 8.60 3.25 22.79
C LYS A 43 7.33 3.97 22.33
N VAL A 44 6.81 3.63 21.16
CA VAL A 44 5.66 4.31 20.51
C VAL A 44 4.34 3.68 20.90
N ALA A 45 4.34 2.44 21.41
CA ALA A 45 3.12 1.73 21.82
C ALA A 45 2.18 2.62 22.68
N PRO A 46 0.87 2.59 22.51
CA PRO A 46 0.05 1.70 21.64
C PRO A 46 -0.11 2.20 20.18
N ARG A 47 0.60 3.22 19.76
CA ARG A 47 0.50 3.74 18.40
C ARG A 47 1.25 2.83 17.42
N PRO A 48 0.77 2.69 16.15
CA PRO A 48 1.51 2.04 15.09
C PRO A 48 2.85 2.77 14.82
N VAL A 49 3.88 2.03 14.46
CA VAL A 49 5.20 2.60 14.13
C VAL A 49 5.17 3.31 12.78
N ASP A 50 4.41 2.74 11.83
CA ASP A 50 4.30 3.24 10.47
C ASP A 50 3.07 4.13 10.29
N LEU A 51 3.10 4.94 9.22
CA LEU A 51 1.96 5.75 8.81
C LEU A 51 1.00 4.91 7.98
N LEU A 52 -0.30 5.24 8.02
CA LEU A 52 -1.30 4.65 7.13
C LEU A 52 -0.93 4.97 5.68
N ARG A 53 -0.89 3.94 4.84
CA ARG A 53 -0.57 4.02 3.42
C ARG A 53 -1.78 3.67 2.56
N PRO A 54 -1.94 4.28 1.37
CA PRO A 54 -3.00 3.93 0.44
C PRO A 54 -2.73 2.58 -0.21
N ALA A 55 -3.80 1.93 -0.68
CA ALA A 55 -3.71 0.80 -1.57
C ALA A 55 -3.50 1.30 -3.01
N VAL A 56 -2.45 0.84 -3.65
CA VAL A 56 -2.07 1.27 -5.01
C VAL A 56 -1.74 0.05 -5.85
N ARG A 57 -2.27 0.02 -7.06
CA ARG A 57 -1.96 -1.02 -8.05
C ARG A 57 -0.57 -0.81 -8.62
N CYS A 58 0.19 -1.89 -8.73
CA CYS A 58 1.54 -1.84 -9.29
C CYS A 58 1.51 -1.41 -10.76
N PRO A 59 2.49 -0.61 -11.23
CA PRO A 59 2.65 -0.32 -12.65
C PRO A 59 3.19 -1.56 -13.39
N THR A 60 3.19 -1.49 -14.72
CA THR A 60 3.67 -2.48 -15.68
C THR A 60 2.75 -3.70 -15.86
N VAL A 61 2.77 -4.28 -17.05
CA VAL A 61 1.96 -5.45 -17.42
C VAL A 61 2.28 -6.66 -16.53
N LYS A 62 3.54 -6.80 -16.11
CA LYS A 62 3.97 -7.91 -15.26
C LYS A 62 3.35 -7.88 -13.86
N TYR A 63 3.15 -6.69 -13.28
CA TYR A 63 2.76 -6.52 -11.88
C TYR A 63 1.41 -5.82 -11.67
N ASN A 64 0.73 -5.38 -12.72
CA ASN A 64 -0.52 -4.61 -12.61
C ASN A 64 -1.66 -5.37 -11.91
N ARG A 65 -1.56 -6.69 -11.78
CA ARG A 65 -2.51 -7.52 -11.03
C ARG A 65 -2.38 -7.40 -9.51
N LYS A 66 -1.26 -6.86 -9.01
CA LYS A 66 -0.97 -6.79 -7.57
C LYS A 66 -1.30 -5.43 -7.00
N VAL A 67 -1.87 -5.42 -5.80
CA VAL A 67 -2.08 -4.23 -4.99
C VAL A 67 -1.02 -4.19 -3.88
N ARG A 68 -0.45 -3.03 -3.64
CA ARG A 68 0.57 -2.82 -2.60
C ARG A 68 0.38 -1.49 -1.89
N ALA A 69 1.09 -1.29 -0.79
CA ALA A 69 1.14 -0.01 -0.13
C ALA A 69 1.81 1.05 -1.02
N GLY A 70 1.17 2.19 -1.15
CA GLY A 70 1.70 3.37 -1.83
C GLY A 70 2.49 4.29 -0.89
N ARG A 71 2.99 5.40 -1.41
CA ARG A 71 3.75 6.40 -0.63
C ARG A 71 2.85 7.21 0.30
N GLY A 72 1.70 7.67 -0.19
CA GLY A 72 0.77 8.50 0.57
C GLY A 72 -0.54 8.72 -0.17
N PHE A 73 -1.55 9.18 0.56
CA PHE A 73 -2.88 9.52 0.02
C PHE A 73 -2.82 10.82 -0.78
N THR A 74 -3.66 10.92 -1.81
CA THR A 74 -3.81 12.13 -2.60
C THR A 74 -4.61 13.19 -1.84
N LEU A 75 -4.52 14.45 -2.30
CA LEU A 75 -5.34 15.54 -1.75
C LEU A 75 -6.83 15.31 -2.02
N GLU A 76 -7.18 14.69 -3.16
CA GLU A 76 -8.55 14.35 -3.54
C GLU A 76 -9.14 13.28 -2.60
N GLU A 77 -8.37 12.22 -2.32
CA GLU A 77 -8.77 11.17 -1.37
C GLU A 77 -9.00 11.74 0.03
N LEU A 78 -8.12 12.62 0.50
CA LEU A 78 -8.25 13.29 1.80
C LEU A 78 -9.46 14.21 1.84
N LYS A 79 -9.69 15.00 0.79
CA LYS A 79 -10.86 15.89 0.66
C LYS A 79 -12.17 15.09 0.70
N ALA A 80 -12.26 13.99 -0.05
CA ALA A 80 -13.42 13.10 -0.07
C ALA A 80 -13.66 12.38 1.27
N ALA A 81 -12.60 12.14 2.05
CA ALA A 81 -12.70 11.58 3.40
C ALA A 81 -12.97 12.64 4.49
N GLY A 82 -13.00 13.92 4.16
CA GLY A 82 -13.18 15.01 5.11
C GLY A 82 -12.01 15.17 6.09
N ILE A 83 -10.77 15.05 5.60
CA ILE A 83 -9.54 15.14 6.40
C ILE A 83 -8.66 16.26 5.84
N ASN A 84 -8.28 17.21 6.69
CA ASN A 84 -7.34 18.25 6.30
C ASN A 84 -5.93 17.65 6.08
N PRO A 85 -5.21 17.96 4.98
CA PRO A 85 -3.89 17.43 4.71
C PRO A 85 -2.84 17.69 5.81
N ARG A 86 -2.90 18.82 6.48
CA ARG A 86 -2.01 19.14 7.60
C ARG A 86 -2.36 18.33 8.86
N GLU A 87 -3.63 18.11 9.11
CA GLU A 87 -4.12 17.24 10.18
C GLU A 87 -3.73 15.78 9.91
N ALA A 88 -3.88 15.30 8.67
CA ALA A 88 -3.53 13.96 8.25
C ALA A 88 -2.10 13.57 8.69
N LEU A 89 -1.13 14.45 8.47
CA LEU A 89 0.26 14.21 8.88
C LEU A 89 0.42 14.09 10.40
N SER A 90 -0.41 14.77 11.18
CA SER A 90 -0.33 14.73 12.66
C SER A 90 -1.01 13.49 13.25
N ILE A 91 -1.98 12.90 12.58
CA ILE A 91 -2.74 11.74 13.03
C ILE A 91 -2.26 10.40 12.46
N GLY A 92 -1.10 10.40 11.80
CA GLY A 92 -0.47 9.18 11.33
C GLY A 92 -0.88 8.74 9.93
N ILE A 93 -1.33 9.64 9.07
CA ILE A 93 -1.68 9.39 7.66
C ILE A 93 -0.57 9.95 6.78
N ALA A 94 -0.06 9.14 5.84
CA ALA A 94 0.90 9.59 4.85
C ALA A 94 0.21 10.35 3.71
N VAL A 95 0.80 11.47 3.27
CA VAL A 95 0.26 12.29 2.19
C VAL A 95 1.26 12.36 1.04
N ASP A 96 0.80 12.20 -0.18
CA ASP A 96 1.58 12.35 -1.41
C ASP A 96 0.86 13.29 -2.39
N THR A 97 1.35 14.52 -2.50
CA THR A 97 0.78 15.54 -3.37
C THR A 97 1.06 15.34 -4.86
N ARG A 98 1.97 14.43 -5.20
CA ARG A 98 2.35 14.16 -6.60
C ARG A 98 1.47 13.10 -7.25
N ARG A 99 0.87 12.21 -6.47
CA ARG A 99 -0.02 11.17 -6.97
C ARG A 99 -1.37 11.76 -7.39
N ARG A 100 -1.94 11.24 -8.46
CA ARG A 100 -3.27 11.61 -8.97
C ARG A 100 -4.15 10.37 -9.08
N ASN A 101 -5.44 10.53 -8.83
CA ASN A 101 -6.43 9.47 -9.00
C ASN A 101 -6.90 9.48 -10.47
N ARG A 102 -6.62 8.37 -11.18
CA ARG A 102 -7.05 8.18 -12.57
C ARG A 102 -8.26 7.25 -12.68
N SER A 103 -8.57 6.47 -11.65
CA SER A 103 -9.73 5.59 -11.59
C SER A 103 -10.58 5.90 -10.36
N GLU A 104 -11.89 5.81 -10.50
CA GLU A 104 -12.85 6.04 -9.43
C GLU A 104 -12.80 4.91 -8.39
N GLU A 105 -12.52 3.68 -8.82
CA GLU A 105 -12.38 2.53 -7.94
C GLU A 105 -11.25 2.73 -6.93
N SER A 106 -10.09 3.20 -7.39
CA SER A 106 -8.95 3.46 -6.52
C SER A 106 -9.21 4.60 -5.54
N LEU A 107 -9.92 5.65 -5.98
CA LEU A 107 -10.36 6.74 -5.13
C LEU A 107 -11.28 6.23 -4.02
N THR A 108 -12.33 5.48 -4.41
CA THR A 108 -13.33 4.96 -3.48
C THR A 108 -12.70 4.02 -2.44
N LEU A 109 -11.84 3.09 -2.88
CA LEU A 109 -11.14 2.15 -1.99
C LEU A 109 -10.29 2.90 -0.94
N ASN A 110 -9.54 3.91 -1.37
CA ASN A 110 -8.68 4.66 -0.46
C ASN A 110 -9.48 5.59 0.47
N VAL A 111 -10.59 6.16 0.00
CA VAL A 111 -11.51 6.92 0.84
C VAL A 111 -12.15 6.04 1.93
N GLN A 112 -12.58 4.83 1.57
CA GLN A 112 -13.09 3.85 2.54
C GLN A 112 -12.03 3.48 3.58
N ARG A 113 -10.79 3.26 3.14
CA ARG A 113 -9.66 2.97 4.01
C ARG A 113 -9.37 4.11 5.00
N LEU A 114 -9.43 5.36 4.54
CA LEU A 114 -9.29 6.55 5.40
C LEU A 114 -10.43 6.68 6.40
N LYS A 115 -11.67 6.47 5.99
CA LYS A 115 -12.86 6.51 6.87
C LYS A 115 -12.80 5.41 7.93
N ALA A 116 -12.41 4.19 7.56
CA ALA A 116 -12.24 3.08 8.49
C ALA A 116 -11.13 3.36 9.53
N TYR A 117 -10.03 3.98 9.11
CA TYR A 117 -8.98 4.41 10.04
C TYR A 117 -9.47 5.50 10.99
N LYS A 118 -10.17 6.53 10.46
CA LYS A 118 -10.69 7.63 11.27
C LYS A 118 -11.73 7.16 12.31
N ALA A 119 -12.54 6.17 11.97
CA ALA A 119 -13.53 5.59 12.89
C ALA A 119 -12.88 4.87 14.08
N LYS A 120 -11.69 4.30 13.90
CA LYS A 120 -10.93 3.62 14.96
C LYS A 120 -9.95 4.54 15.69
N LEU A 121 -9.76 5.77 15.21
CA LEU A 121 -8.77 6.68 15.75
C LEU A 121 -9.35 7.50 16.90
N ILE A 122 -8.71 7.43 18.07
CA ILE A 122 -9.00 8.28 19.22
C ILE A 122 -7.92 9.35 19.33
N VAL A 123 -8.29 10.60 19.06
CA VAL A 123 -7.37 11.73 19.13
C VAL A 123 -7.44 12.36 20.52
N LEU A 124 -6.37 12.23 21.28
CA LEU A 124 -6.27 12.87 22.60
C LEU A 124 -5.82 14.33 22.44
N PRO A 125 -6.52 15.29 23.04
CA PRO A 125 -6.10 16.68 23.07
C PRO A 125 -4.69 16.83 23.67
N ARG A 126 -3.88 17.70 23.06
CA ARG A 126 -2.49 17.94 23.46
C ARG A 126 -2.38 18.51 24.86
N LYS A 127 -3.27 19.48 25.19
CA LYS A 127 -3.36 20.08 26.52
C LYS A 127 -4.15 19.14 27.45
N ARG A 128 -3.59 18.81 28.60
CA ARG A 128 -4.20 17.92 29.59
C ARG A 128 -5.55 18.46 30.11
N SER A 129 -5.67 19.78 30.24
CA SER A 129 -6.90 20.46 30.65
C SER A 129 -8.06 20.34 29.67
N LYS A 130 -7.81 20.01 28.40
CA LYS A 130 -8.82 19.82 27.37
C LYS A 130 -9.26 18.35 27.22
N ARG A 131 -8.75 17.44 28.04
CA ARG A 131 -9.13 16.03 28.01
C ARG A 131 -10.38 15.85 28.84
N THR A 132 -11.52 15.67 28.17
CA THR A 132 -12.79 15.38 28.85
C THR A 132 -12.79 13.98 29.43
N PRO A 133 -13.51 13.70 30.52
CA PRO A 133 -13.64 12.37 31.09
C PRO A 133 -14.12 11.32 30.09
N GLU A 134 -15.00 11.71 29.17
CA GLU A 134 -15.54 10.84 28.10
C GLU A 134 -14.45 10.36 27.15
N VAL A 135 -13.56 11.27 26.69
CA VAL A 135 -12.43 10.93 25.82
C VAL A 135 -11.43 10.02 26.51
N LEU A 136 -11.19 10.24 27.82
CA LEU A 136 -10.33 9.37 28.60
C LEU A 136 -10.94 7.98 28.82
N LYS A 137 -12.24 7.90 29.06
CA LYS A 137 -12.97 6.64 29.18
C LYS A 137 -12.90 5.86 27.85
N ALA A 138 -13.24 6.49 26.73
CA ALA A 138 -13.13 5.89 25.41
C ALA A 138 -11.69 5.40 25.09
N PHE A 139 -10.66 6.15 25.48
CA PHE A 139 -9.26 5.73 25.33
C PHE A 139 -8.89 4.51 26.19
N ASN A 140 -9.42 4.42 27.40
CA ASN A 140 -9.12 3.31 28.30
C ASN A 140 -9.84 2.02 27.89
N GLU A 141 -11.08 2.14 27.39
CA GLU A 141 -11.93 1.01 26.94
C GLU A 141 -11.57 0.52 25.54
N ALA A 142 -10.94 1.33 24.72
CA ALA A 142 -10.61 0.96 23.35
C ALA A 142 -9.56 -0.15 23.29
N GLU A 143 -9.76 -1.09 22.41
CA GLU A 143 -8.75 -2.09 22.04
C GLU A 143 -7.55 -1.42 21.37
N LYS A 144 -6.38 -1.57 21.99
CA LYS A 144 -5.15 -0.92 21.54
C LYS A 144 -4.42 -1.80 20.54
N THR A 145 -4.52 -1.46 19.27
CA THR A 145 -3.83 -2.16 18.19
C THR A 145 -2.58 -1.41 17.75
N THR A 146 -1.46 -2.11 17.64
CA THR A 146 -0.18 -1.57 17.14
C THR A 146 -0.01 -1.78 15.64
N THR A 147 -0.91 -2.55 15.01
CA THR A 147 -0.87 -2.89 13.60
C THR A 147 -1.86 -2.07 12.80
N LEU A 148 -1.42 -1.60 11.63
CA LEU A 148 -2.31 -0.93 10.68
C LEU A 148 -3.11 -1.96 9.86
N PRO A 149 -4.30 -1.57 9.33
CA PRO A 149 -5.07 -2.46 8.46
C PRO A 149 -4.23 -2.94 7.28
N ALA A 150 -4.21 -4.25 7.06
CA ALA A 150 -3.51 -4.83 5.92
C ALA A 150 -4.09 -4.34 4.59
N ILE A 151 -3.30 -4.41 3.54
CA ILE A 151 -3.76 -4.22 2.17
C ILE A 151 -3.92 -5.62 1.61
N GLU A 152 -5.15 -5.98 1.34
CA GLU A 152 -5.49 -7.27 0.73
C GLU A 152 -5.32 -7.18 -0.77
N ASP A 153 -4.90 -8.28 -1.39
CA ASP A 153 -4.83 -8.39 -2.84
C ASP A 153 -6.21 -8.78 -3.36
N ASP A 154 -6.72 -8.07 -4.34
CA ASP A 154 -8.03 -8.35 -4.96
C ASP A 154 -8.03 -9.68 -5.72
N TYR A 155 -6.85 -10.21 -6.04
CA TYR A 155 -6.71 -11.42 -6.80
C TYR A 155 -6.81 -12.65 -5.92
N GLN A 156 -7.96 -13.31 -5.97
CA GLN A 156 -8.14 -14.66 -5.43
C GLN A 156 -8.03 -15.66 -6.60
N ARG A 157 -7.11 -16.60 -6.45
CA ARG A 157 -6.99 -17.69 -7.43
C ARG A 157 -8.20 -18.60 -7.28
N GLU A 158 -9.02 -18.65 -8.31
CA GLU A 158 -10.14 -19.57 -8.36
C GLU A 158 -9.64 -21.03 -8.40
N ALA A 159 -10.31 -21.89 -7.65
CA ALA A 159 -10.05 -23.32 -7.75
C ALA A 159 -10.49 -23.85 -9.13
N PRO A 160 -9.79 -24.83 -9.70
CA PRO A 160 -10.23 -25.45 -10.96
C PRO A 160 -11.60 -26.07 -10.77
N ARG A 161 -12.52 -25.78 -11.65
CA ARG A 161 -13.89 -26.30 -11.68
C ARG A 161 -14.19 -27.03 -12.97
N ALA A 162 -15.17 -27.90 -12.97
CA ALA A 162 -15.65 -28.54 -14.18
C ALA A 162 -16.26 -27.48 -15.14
N VAL A 163 -16.02 -27.65 -16.43
CA VAL A 163 -16.59 -26.78 -17.49
C VAL A 163 -18.08 -27.09 -17.60
N THR A 164 -18.92 -26.04 -17.51
CA THR A 164 -20.37 -26.19 -17.61
C THR A 164 -20.78 -26.45 -19.09
N GLU A 165 -21.97 -27.00 -19.29
CA GLU A 165 -22.47 -27.22 -20.64
C GLU A 165 -22.72 -25.93 -21.42
N GLU A 166 -23.08 -24.87 -20.73
CA GLU A 166 -23.26 -23.54 -21.32
C GLU A 166 -21.93 -22.98 -21.84
N GLU A 167 -20.86 -23.14 -21.07
CA GLU A 167 -19.52 -22.74 -21.47
C GLU A 167 -19.00 -23.54 -22.66
N ARG A 168 -19.34 -24.85 -22.75
CA ARG A 168 -19.01 -25.70 -23.91
C ARG A 168 -19.73 -25.27 -25.20
N LYS A 169 -20.98 -24.81 -25.04
CA LYS A 169 -21.80 -24.31 -26.18
C LYS A 169 -21.49 -22.86 -26.52
N ALA A 170 -20.81 -22.11 -25.66
CA ALA A 170 -20.49 -20.71 -25.87
C ALA A 170 -19.45 -20.53 -26.99
N ASN A 171 -19.86 -19.91 -28.09
CA ASN A 171 -18.95 -19.52 -29.16
C ASN A 171 -18.49 -18.08 -29.00
N ALA A 172 -17.31 -17.90 -28.42
CA ALA A 172 -16.74 -16.58 -28.14
C ALA A 172 -16.50 -15.75 -29.41
N HIS A 173 -16.10 -16.42 -30.52
CA HIS A 173 -15.88 -15.76 -31.79
C HIS A 173 -17.20 -15.19 -32.38
N GLN A 174 -18.28 -15.94 -32.28
CA GLN A 174 -19.60 -15.49 -32.75
C GLN A 174 -20.13 -14.31 -31.92
N ARG A 175 -19.94 -14.36 -30.59
CA ARG A 175 -20.29 -13.23 -29.71
C ARG A 175 -19.54 -11.95 -30.07
N LEU A 176 -18.24 -12.03 -30.27
CA LEU A 176 -17.43 -10.88 -30.68
C LEU A 176 -17.85 -10.31 -32.04
N ARG A 177 -18.09 -11.17 -33.02
CA ARG A 177 -18.59 -10.72 -34.34
C ARG A 177 -19.94 -10.01 -34.24
N ASN A 178 -20.86 -10.55 -33.47
CA ASN A 178 -22.16 -9.93 -33.25
C ASN A 178 -22.04 -8.57 -32.55
N GLN A 179 -21.19 -8.46 -31.55
CA GLN A 179 -20.94 -7.18 -30.89
C GLN A 179 -20.30 -6.16 -31.82
N TRP A 180 -19.35 -6.56 -32.65
CA TRP A 180 -18.75 -5.66 -33.63
C TRP A 180 -19.76 -5.22 -34.70
N ALA A 181 -20.67 -6.11 -35.13
CA ALA A 181 -21.73 -5.76 -36.06
C ALA A 181 -22.69 -4.72 -35.43
N LEU A 182 -23.09 -4.91 -34.19
CA LEU A 182 -23.93 -3.97 -33.45
C LEU A 182 -23.26 -2.60 -33.32
N HIS A 183 -21.98 -2.57 -32.91
CA HIS A 183 -21.23 -1.30 -32.73
C HIS A 183 -20.99 -0.56 -34.08
N ARG A 184 -21.06 -1.22 -35.19
CA ARG A 184 -20.99 -0.58 -36.54
C ARG A 184 -22.33 -0.03 -37.00
N SER A 185 -23.42 -0.48 -36.40
CA SER A 185 -24.78 -0.04 -36.74
C SER A 185 -25.28 1.11 -35.88
N GLU A 186 -24.57 1.41 -34.79
CA GLU A 186 -24.73 2.63 -33.99
C GLU A 186 -23.90 3.79 -34.56
#